data_870fd142b0b59b2ec0d8c257625bfef6
#
_entry.id   870fd142b0b59b2ec0d8c257625bfef6
#
_cell.length_a   1.000
_cell.length_b   1.000
_cell.length_c   1.000
_cell.angle_alpha   90.00
_cell.angle_beta   90.00
_cell.angle_gamma   90.00
#
_symmetry.space_group_name_H-M   'P 1'
#
loop_
_entity.id
_entity.type
_entity.pdbx_description
1 polymer ?
#
loop_
_entity_poly.entity_id
_entity_poly.type
_entity_poly.pdbx_seq_one_letter_code
_entity_poly.pdbx_strand_id
1 'polypeptide(L)'
;FGVASGIAAVWILLTTWSWEAAGAMLFFAIIFGGIGGAFLISQIKAANRQKRIKREGTHYTGKIYGYVEDRRIMVNESYPINTKVRYFDKYDVEREAVVPTGFLKGSGDFPIGATIDIIVLDSDCTWVKGSVRYEHIDREEELMDNKPLDPALKEVVAVTCSHCAATFTATKGYVSSCPYCGNQVNC
;
A
#
# COMPACT_ATOMS: atom_id res chain seq x y z
N PHE A 1 -38.92 16.99 11.43
CA PHE A 1 -39.16 17.95 10.29
C PHE A 1 -38.44 17.50 9.00
N GLY A 2 -37.27 16.88 9.03
CA GLY A 2 -36.49 16.51 7.82
C GLY A 2 -37.10 15.39 6.98
N VAL A 3 -37.82 14.44 7.58
CA VAL A 3 -38.37 13.28 6.85
C VAL A 3 -39.62 13.66 6.03
N ALA A 4 -40.46 14.55 6.57
CA ALA A 4 -41.66 15.02 5.89
C ALA A 4 -41.35 15.87 4.66
N SER A 5 -40.27 16.68 4.70
CA SER A 5 -39.81 17.48 3.55
C SER A 5 -39.23 16.61 2.43
N GLY A 6 -38.55 15.50 2.77
CA GLY A 6 -38.03 14.55 1.80
C GLY A 6 -39.14 13.81 1.03
N ILE A 7 -40.21 13.38 1.73
CA ILE A 7 -41.34 12.71 1.11
C ILE A 7 -42.11 13.67 0.19
N ALA A 8 -42.34 14.93 0.62
CA ALA A 8 -42.97 15.94 -0.20
C ALA A 8 -42.16 16.27 -1.47
N ALA A 9 -40.82 16.37 -1.36
CA ALA A 9 -39.94 16.60 -2.52
C ALA A 9 -40.00 15.44 -3.53
N VAL A 10 -40.01 14.20 -3.04
CA VAL A 10 -40.17 13.01 -3.92
C VAL A 10 -41.55 13.00 -4.58
N TRP A 11 -42.61 13.39 -3.85
CA TRP A 11 -43.95 13.45 -4.40
C TRP A 11 -44.14 14.51 -5.47
N ILE A 12 -43.56 15.71 -5.27
CA ILE A 12 -43.53 16.80 -6.26
C ILE A 12 -42.73 16.36 -7.50
N LEU A 13 -41.59 15.72 -7.32
CA LEU A 13 -40.82 15.14 -8.42
C LEU A 13 -41.59 14.10 -9.24
N LEU A 14 -42.39 13.25 -8.61
CA LEU A 14 -43.21 12.23 -9.28
C LEU A 14 -44.41 12.83 -10.02
N THR A 15 -44.98 13.93 -9.52
CA THR A 15 -46.19 14.53 -10.11
C THR A 15 -45.89 15.57 -11.20
N THR A 16 -44.71 16.22 -11.18
CA THR A 16 -44.25 17.23 -12.15
C THR A 16 -43.23 16.67 -13.16
N TRP A 17 -43.14 15.33 -13.28
CA TRP A 17 -42.17 14.69 -14.12
C TRP A 17 -42.35 15.06 -15.58
N SER A 18 -41.61 16.06 -16.04
CA SER A 18 -41.41 16.32 -17.45
C SER A 18 -40.40 15.32 -18.01
N TRP A 19 -40.61 14.84 -19.22
CA TRP A 19 -39.72 13.91 -19.91
C TRP A 19 -38.27 14.40 -19.96
N GLU A 20 -38.07 15.69 -19.98
CA GLU A 20 -36.74 16.36 -19.94
C GLU A 20 -36.04 16.20 -18.57
N ALA A 21 -36.79 16.32 -17.48
CA ALA A 21 -36.24 16.15 -16.12
C ALA A 21 -35.87 14.67 -15.86
N ALA A 22 -36.61 13.73 -16.40
CA ALA A 22 -36.30 12.30 -16.32
C ALA A 22 -34.97 12.00 -17.04
N GLY A 23 -34.77 12.54 -18.22
CA GLY A 23 -33.54 12.38 -18.99
C GLY A 23 -32.31 12.93 -18.26
N ALA A 24 -32.41 14.12 -17.66
CA ALA A 24 -31.35 14.70 -16.88
C ALA A 24 -30.98 13.87 -15.64
N MET A 25 -32.00 13.39 -14.88
CA MET A 25 -31.75 12.53 -13.72
C MET A 25 -31.11 11.21 -14.09
N LEU A 26 -31.51 10.60 -15.18
CA LEU A 26 -30.93 9.35 -15.67
C LEU A 26 -29.46 9.55 -16.09
N PHE A 27 -29.17 10.66 -16.73
CA PHE A 27 -27.80 11.04 -17.09
C PHE A 27 -26.92 11.22 -15.86
N PHE A 28 -27.37 11.94 -14.84
CA PHE A 28 -26.65 12.06 -13.58
C PHE A 28 -26.49 10.72 -12.86
N ALA A 29 -27.52 9.89 -12.82
CA ALA A 29 -27.45 8.57 -12.21
C ALA A 29 -26.42 7.66 -12.87
N ILE A 30 -26.28 7.72 -14.21
CA ILE A 30 -25.26 6.95 -14.95
C ILE A 30 -23.86 7.46 -14.62
N ILE A 31 -23.64 8.79 -14.62
CA ILE A 31 -22.32 9.36 -14.33
C ILE A 31 -21.92 9.08 -12.88
N PHE A 32 -22.75 9.44 -11.92
CA PHE A 32 -22.41 9.26 -10.50
C PHE A 32 -22.39 7.78 -10.09
N GLY A 33 -23.30 6.97 -10.66
CA GLY A 33 -23.31 5.53 -10.46
C GLY A 33 -22.06 4.86 -11.06
N GLY A 34 -21.64 5.29 -12.25
CA GLY A 34 -20.42 4.79 -12.88
C GLY A 34 -19.15 5.14 -12.08
N ILE A 35 -19.00 6.39 -11.68
CA ILE A 35 -17.86 6.85 -10.87
C ILE A 35 -17.88 6.19 -9.49
N GLY A 36 -19.03 6.19 -8.82
CA GLY A 36 -19.18 5.56 -7.50
C GLY A 36 -18.97 4.05 -7.55
N GLY A 37 -19.45 3.39 -8.58
CA GLY A 37 -19.25 1.95 -8.81
C GLY A 37 -17.76 1.62 -9.02
N ALA A 38 -17.06 2.36 -9.86
CA ALA A 38 -15.63 2.17 -10.08
C ALA A 38 -14.82 2.34 -8.77
N PHE A 39 -15.17 3.36 -7.99
CA PHE A 39 -14.55 3.59 -6.68
C PHE A 39 -14.81 2.42 -5.71
N LEU A 40 -16.04 1.96 -5.59
CA LEU A 40 -16.38 0.81 -4.74
C LEU A 40 -15.65 -0.46 -5.15
N ILE A 41 -15.57 -0.74 -6.46
CA ILE A 41 -14.84 -1.90 -6.98
C ILE A 41 -13.35 -1.81 -6.60
N SER A 42 -12.74 -0.63 -6.70
CA SER A 42 -11.34 -0.43 -6.32
C SER A 42 -11.10 -0.69 -4.84
N GLN A 43 -12.00 -0.23 -3.96
CA GLN A 43 -11.92 -0.46 -2.52
C GLN A 43 -12.10 -1.95 -2.16
N ILE A 44 -13.04 -2.64 -2.81
CA ILE A 44 -13.24 -4.09 -2.62
C ILE A 44 -12.00 -4.87 -3.05
N LYS A 45 -11.40 -4.53 -4.19
CA LYS A 45 -10.15 -5.17 -4.67
C LYS A 45 -9.01 -4.96 -3.67
N ALA A 46 -8.82 -3.75 -3.17
CA ALA A 46 -7.79 -3.44 -2.18
C ALA A 46 -8.01 -4.22 -0.86
N ALA A 47 -9.24 -4.26 -0.37
CA ALA A 47 -9.59 -5.02 0.84
C ALA A 47 -9.39 -6.53 0.66
N ASN A 48 -9.76 -7.08 -0.50
CA ASN A 48 -9.57 -8.49 -0.81
C ASN A 48 -8.08 -8.85 -0.94
N ARG A 49 -7.26 -7.96 -1.54
CA ARG A 49 -5.81 -8.13 -1.60
C ARG A 49 -5.20 -8.19 -0.20
N GLN A 50 -5.57 -7.29 0.69
CA GLN A 50 -5.10 -7.30 2.09
C GLN A 50 -5.54 -8.57 2.85
N LYS A 51 -6.79 -9.02 2.66
CA LYS A 51 -7.27 -10.27 3.25
C LYS A 51 -6.48 -11.48 2.73
N ARG A 52 -6.17 -11.51 1.43
CA ARG A 52 -5.37 -12.56 0.82
C ARG A 52 -3.95 -12.60 1.40
N ILE A 53 -3.27 -11.44 1.50
CA ILE A 53 -1.93 -11.36 2.09
C ILE A 53 -1.95 -11.90 3.53
N LYS A 54 -2.93 -11.52 4.34
CA LYS A 54 -3.03 -11.99 5.73
C LYS A 54 -3.34 -13.49 5.88
N ARG A 55 -4.02 -14.10 4.90
CA ARG A 55 -4.42 -15.50 4.94
C ARG A 55 -3.36 -16.43 4.37
N GLU A 56 -2.71 -16.03 3.30
CA GLU A 56 -1.82 -16.87 2.49
C GLU A 56 -0.34 -16.45 2.62
N GLY A 57 -0.07 -15.27 3.17
CA GLY A 57 1.29 -14.74 3.31
C GLY A 57 2.07 -15.44 4.42
N THR A 58 3.38 -15.45 4.25
CA THR A 58 4.32 -15.97 5.25
C THR A 58 4.71 -14.86 6.22
N HIS A 59 4.75 -15.19 7.51
CA HIS A 59 5.16 -14.27 8.57
C HIS A 59 6.68 -14.25 8.70
N TYR A 60 7.24 -13.06 8.77
CA TYR A 60 8.65 -12.82 9.03
C TYR A 60 8.80 -11.70 10.05
N THR A 61 9.89 -11.73 10.82
CA THR A 61 10.31 -10.60 11.64
C THR A 61 11.43 -9.88 10.91
N GLY A 62 11.28 -8.59 10.74
CA GLY A 62 12.26 -7.78 10.03
C GLY A 62 12.71 -6.57 10.84
N LYS A 63 13.87 -6.01 10.50
CA LYS A 63 14.44 -4.82 11.12
C LYS A 63 14.20 -3.59 10.23
N ILE A 64 13.75 -2.51 10.85
CA ILE A 64 13.52 -1.24 10.18
C ILE A 64 14.87 -0.56 9.94
N TYR A 65 15.20 -0.26 8.68
CA TYR A 65 16.46 0.39 8.33
C TYR A 65 16.29 1.73 7.60
N GLY A 66 15.06 2.10 7.22
CA GLY A 66 14.84 3.36 6.54
C GLY A 66 13.38 3.62 6.21
N TYR A 67 13.15 4.70 5.49
CA TYR A 67 11.82 5.19 5.13
C TYR A 67 11.75 5.58 3.66
N VAL A 68 10.53 5.60 3.11
CA VAL A 68 10.23 6.10 1.78
C VAL A 68 8.89 6.83 1.78
N GLU A 69 8.83 7.99 1.16
CA GLU A 69 7.59 8.75 0.99
C GLU A 69 6.68 8.09 -0.05
N ASP A 70 5.41 7.90 0.28
CA ASP A 70 4.41 7.48 -0.70
C ASP A 70 3.85 8.71 -1.42
N ARG A 71 4.45 9.08 -2.55
CA ARG A 71 4.08 10.25 -3.33
C ARG A 71 2.77 10.09 -4.11
N ARG A 72 2.09 8.95 -3.99
CA ARG A 72 0.79 8.70 -4.66
C ARG A 72 -0.36 9.41 -3.97
N ILE A 73 -0.23 9.67 -2.68
CA ILE A 73 -1.28 10.26 -1.85
C ILE A 73 -0.66 11.40 -1.05
N MET A 74 -1.30 12.57 -1.07
CA MET A 74 -0.91 13.70 -0.21
C MET A 74 -1.99 13.88 0.84
N VAL A 75 -1.59 13.94 2.11
CA VAL A 75 -2.48 14.14 3.27
C VAL A 75 -1.96 15.35 4.04
N ASN A 76 -2.78 16.40 4.16
CA ASN A 76 -2.42 17.63 4.88
C ASN A 76 -1.04 18.18 4.46
N GLU A 77 -0.84 18.34 3.15
CA GLU A 77 0.41 18.85 2.55
C GLU A 77 1.66 17.99 2.81
N SER A 78 1.47 16.79 3.34
CA SER A 78 2.54 15.84 3.62
C SER A 78 2.29 14.51 2.91
N TYR A 79 3.38 13.86 2.48
CA TYR A 79 3.29 12.50 1.95
C TYR A 79 3.37 11.47 3.09
N PRO A 80 2.50 10.46 3.11
CA PRO A 80 2.63 9.34 4.04
C PRO A 80 3.98 8.63 3.86
N ILE A 81 4.54 8.18 4.96
CA ILE A 81 5.83 7.52 4.98
C ILE A 81 5.61 6.02 5.16
N ASN A 82 6.22 5.24 4.27
CA ASN A 82 6.29 3.80 4.37
C ASN A 82 7.65 3.38 4.92
N THR A 83 7.69 2.25 5.60
CA THR A 83 8.88 1.76 6.28
C THR A 83 9.63 0.76 5.41
N LYS A 84 10.95 0.92 5.29
CA LYS A 84 11.83 -0.06 4.66
C LYS A 84 12.30 -1.06 5.72
N VAL A 85 12.12 -2.34 5.42
CA VAL A 85 12.41 -3.43 6.34
C VAL A 85 13.31 -4.44 5.65
N ARG A 86 14.33 -4.92 6.36
CA ARG A 86 15.13 -6.09 5.99
C ARG A 86 14.70 -7.28 6.82
N TYR A 87 14.59 -8.44 6.20
CA TYR A 87 14.20 -9.69 6.83
C TYR A 87 14.88 -10.87 6.16
N PHE A 88 14.98 -12.00 6.86
CA PHE A 88 15.46 -13.24 6.28
C PHE A 88 14.27 -14.08 5.83
N ASP A 89 14.32 -14.59 4.60
CA ASP A 89 13.30 -15.49 4.09
C ASP A 89 13.48 -16.93 4.65
N LYS A 90 12.61 -17.86 4.24
CA LYS A 90 12.66 -19.26 4.65
C LYS A 90 13.94 -20.02 4.21
N TYR A 91 14.73 -19.41 3.34
CA TYR A 91 16.00 -19.96 2.86
C TYR A 91 17.22 -19.24 3.49
N ASP A 92 17.01 -18.46 4.53
CA ASP A 92 18.02 -17.65 5.22
C ASP A 92 18.70 -16.63 4.28
N VAL A 93 17.96 -16.17 3.26
CA VAL A 93 18.41 -15.14 2.35
C VAL A 93 17.87 -13.80 2.81
N GLU A 94 18.73 -12.80 2.95
CA GLU A 94 18.34 -11.43 3.28
C GLU A 94 17.49 -10.83 2.15
N ARG A 95 16.35 -10.27 2.51
CA ARG A 95 15.39 -9.63 1.62
C ARG A 95 15.04 -8.25 2.13
N GLU A 96 14.62 -7.39 1.22
CA GLU A 96 14.12 -6.07 1.54
C GLU A 96 12.66 -5.93 1.11
N ALA A 97 11.88 -5.19 1.91
CA ALA A 97 10.51 -4.86 1.57
C ALA A 97 10.16 -3.44 1.99
N VAL A 98 9.29 -2.79 1.21
CA VAL A 98 8.62 -1.55 1.61
C VAL A 98 7.27 -1.91 2.20
N VAL A 99 7.15 -1.72 3.50
CA VAL A 99 5.94 -2.02 4.27
C VAL A 99 5.03 -0.80 4.28
N PRO A 100 3.76 -0.90 3.85
CA PRO A 100 2.83 0.22 3.80
C PRO A 100 2.33 0.58 5.20
N THR A 101 3.16 1.24 5.99
CA THR A 101 2.84 1.72 7.34
C THR A 101 2.04 3.01 7.31
N GLY A 102 2.27 3.87 6.31
CA GLY A 102 1.49 5.09 6.08
C GLY A 102 1.53 6.09 7.24
N PHE A 103 2.61 6.13 8.02
CA PHE A 103 2.71 7.06 9.14
C PHE A 103 3.09 8.48 8.69
N LEU A 104 2.79 9.46 9.51
CA LEU A 104 3.15 10.85 9.25
C LEU A 104 4.53 11.16 9.84
N LYS A 105 5.25 12.07 9.20
CA LYS A 105 6.57 12.51 9.65
C LYS A 105 6.50 13.04 11.09
N GLY A 106 7.34 12.48 11.97
CA GLY A 106 7.43 12.88 13.38
C GLY A 106 6.53 12.10 14.34
N SER A 107 5.74 11.10 13.90
CA SER A 107 4.92 10.27 14.81
C SER A 107 5.75 9.40 15.76
N GLY A 108 6.99 9.07 15.39
CA GLY A 108 7.85 8.20 16.22
C GLY A 108 7.45 6.73 16.26
N ASP A 109 6.41 6.33 15.51
CA ASP A 109 5.82 4.98 15.61
C ASP A 109 6.71 3.85 15.08
N PHE A 110 7.64 4.18 14.17
CA PHE A 110 8.48 3.19 13.47
C PHE A 110 9.95 3.64 13.46
N PRO A 111 10.66 3.63 14.58
CA PRO A 111 12.06 4.10 14.60
C PRO A 111 12.98 3.11 13.89
N ILE A 112 14.06 3.66 13.33
CA ILE A 112 15.14 2.86 12.73
C ILE A 112 15.77 1.99 13.81
N GLY A 113 16.03 0.72 13.48
CA GLY A 113 16.58 -0.27 14.40
C GLY A 113 15.52 -1.09 15.14
N ALA A 114 14.25 -0.66 15.18
CA ALA A 114 13.17 -1.48 15.74
C ALA A 114 12.86 -2.69 14.85
N THR A 115 12.36 -3.76 15.48
CA THR A 115 11.83 -4.94 14.80
C THR A 115 10.34 -4.82 14.58
N ILE A 116 9.85 -5.38 13.48
CA ILE A 116 8.44 -5.40 13.10
C ILE A 116 8.09 -6.74 12.48
N ASP A 117 6.92 -7.28 12.81
CA ASP A 117 6.43 -8.50 12.17
C ASP A 117 5.70 -8.11 10.87
N ILE A 118 6.12 -8.71 9.78
CA ILE A 118 5.59 -8.50 8.44
C ILE A 118 5.01 -9.78 7.88
N ILE A 119 4.04 -9.64 6.99
CA ILE A 119 3.45 -10.74 6.24
C ILE A 119 3.75 -10.47 4.77
N VAL A 120 4.44 -11.39 4.13
CA VAL A 120 4.87 -11.27 2.73
C VAL A 120 4.17 -12.32 1.89
N LEU A 121 3.61 -11.89 0.76
CA LEU A 121 3.03 -12.75 -0.26
C LEU A 121 3.47 -12.24 -1.64
N ASP A 122 4.30 -13.01 -2.32
CA ASP A 122 4.95 -12.62 -3.58
C ASP A 122 5.70 -11.27 -3.44
N SER A 123 5.32 -10.26 -4.20
CA SER A 123 5.84 -8.88 -4.10
C SER A 123 5.06 -7.98 -3.15
N ASP A 124 3.99 -8.49 -2.55
CA ASP A 124 3.13 -7.74 -1.65
C ASP A 124 3.52 -7.99 -0.21
N CYS A 125 3.51 -6.94 0.60
CA CYS A 125 3.72 -7.07 2.03
C CYS A 125 2.74 -6.21 2.83
N THR A 126 2.51 -6.63 4.06
CA THR A 126 1.78 -5.86 5.08
C THR A 126 2.43 -6.10 6.43
N TRP A 127 2.06 -5.33 7.44
CA TRP A 127 2.60 -5.48 8.79
C TRP A 127 1.51 -5.88 9.79
N VAL A 128 1.94 -6.48 10.88
CA VAL A 128 1.06 -6.85 11.99
C VAL A 128 0.97 -5.65 12.93
N LYS A 129 -0.22 -5.09 13.10
CA LYS A 129 -0.43 -3.93 13.98
C LYS A 129 -0.03 -4.25 15.41
N GLY A 130 0.76 -3.35 16.02
CA GLY A 130 1.24 -3.49 17.39
C GLY A 130 2.45 -4.42 17.54
N SER A 131 3.07 -4.87 16.45
CA SER A 131 4.26 -5.74 16.48
C SER A 131 5.59 -4.99 16.56
N VAL A 132 5.58 -3.66 16.52
CA VAL A 132 6.81 -2.88 16.62
C VAL A 132 7.42 -3.06 18.01
N ARG A 133 8.66 -3.55 18.06
CA ARG A 133 9.39 -3.84 19.30
C ARG A 133 10.72 -3.12 19.31
N TYR A 134 10.99 -2.51 20.44
CA TYR A 134 12.30 -1.90 20.73
C TYR A 134 13.12 -2.91 21.54
N GLU A 135 13.49 -4.01 20.94
CA GLU A 135 14.45 -4.89 21.56
C GLU A 135 15.83 -4.25 21.43
N HIS A 136 16.47 -4.07 22.57
CA HIS A 136 17.89 -3.77 22.61
C HIS A 136 18.60 -5.04 22.17
N ILE A 137 18.78 -5.18 20.86
CA ILE A 137 19.46 -6.32 20.28
C ILE A 137 20.95 -6.02 20.45
N ASP A 138 21.60 -6.67 21.45
CA ASP A 138 23.04 -6.76 21.53
C ASP A 138 23.68 -7.47 20.31
N ARG A 139 22.86 -7.83 19.33
CA ARG A 139 23.18 -8.39 18.01
C ARG A 139 23.14 -7.34 16.90
N GLU A 140 23.44 -6.09 17.18
CA GLU A 140 23.54 -5.08 16.10
C GLU A 140 24.54 -5.49 15.02
N GLU A 141 25.56 -6.24 15.38
CA GLU A 141 26.58 -6.71 14.44
C GLU A 141 26.09 -7.83 13.50
N GLU A 142 25.22 -8.76 13.95
CA GLU A 142 24.75 -9.87 13.11
C GLU A 142 23.67 -9.47 12.10
N LEU A 143 22.81 -8.48 12.41
CA LEU A 143 21.76 -8.00 11.51
C LEU A 143 22.20 -6.81 10.67
N MET A 144 23.33 -6.21 11.00
CA MET A 144 23.99 -5.15 10.24
C MET A 144 25.30 -5.62 9.60
N ASP A 145 25.48 -6.91 9.41
CA ASP A 145 26.58 -7.33 8.58
C ASP A 145 26.31 -6.77 7.18
N ASN A 146 26.88 -5.59 6.94
CA ASN A 146 26.92 -4.89 5.64
C ASN A 146 27.77 -5.70 4.64
N LYS A 147 27.80 -7.01 4.78
CA LYS A 147 28.41 -7.89 3.81
C LYS A 147 27.62 -7.71 2.53
N PRO A 148 28.18 -7.05 1.52
CA PRO A 148 27.48 -6.93 0.25
C PRO A 148 27.20 -8.36 -0.19
N LEU A 149 25.92 -8.69 -0.40
CA LEU A 149 25.52 -9.97 -1.00
C LEU A 149 26.43 -10.18 -2.21
N ASP A 150 26.99 -11.38 -2.32
CA ASP A 150 27.83 -11.76 -3.42
C ASP A 150 27.14 -11.35 -4.74
N PRO A 151 27.74 -10.44 -5.53
CA PRO A 151 27.13 -9.98 -6.78
C PRO A 151 26.81 -11.12 -7.76
N ALA A 152 27.45 -12.28 -7.60
CA ALA A 152 27.17 -13.50 -8.38
C ALA A 152 25.82 -14.14 -8.05
N LEU A 153 25.21 -13.85 -6.89
CA LEU A 153 23.92 -14.39 -6.45
C LEU A 153 22.73 -13.46 -6.78
N LYS A 154 22.98 -12.30 -7.38
CA LYS A 154 21.92 -11.35 -7.71
C LYS A 154 21.15 -11.78 -8.96
N GLU A 155 20.01 -12.43 -8.74
CA GLU A 155 19.07 -12.72 -9.83
C GLU A 155 18.39 -11.41 -10.26
N VAL A 156 18.59 -11.02 -11.52
CA VAL A 156 17.96 -9.85 -12.13
C VAL A 156 16.65 -10.28 -12.79
N VAL A 157 15.56 -9.63 -12.43
CA VAL A 157 14.22 -9.90 -12.94
C VAL A 157 13.60 -8.67 -13.59
N ALA A 158 12.72 -8.88 -14.56
CA ALA A 158 11.93 -7.82 -15.13
C ALA A 158 10.74 -7.52 -14.20
N VAL A 159 10.60 -6.26 -13.80
CA VAL A 159 9.57 -5.81 -12.85
C VAL A 159 8.75 -4.70 -13.50
N THR A 160 7.43 -4.75 -13.33
CA THR A 160 6.53 -3.69 -13.79
C THR A 160 6.19 -2.76 -12.62
N CYS A 161 6.45 -1.48 -12.79
CA CYS A 161 6.14 -0.47 -11.79
C CYS A 161 4.63 -0.34 -11.59
N SER A 162 4.15 -0.51 -10.36
CA SER A 162 2.73 -0.39 -10.01
C SER A 162 2.18 1.03 -10.14
N HIS A 163 3.06 2.04 -10.23
CA HIS A 163 2.67 3.44 -10.32
C HIS A 163 2.54 3.95 -11.76
N CYS A 164 3.54 3.68 -12.61
CA CYS A 164 3.58 4.20 -13.99
C CYS A 164 3.48 3.12 -15.07
N ALA A 165 3.32 1.84 -14.68
CA ALA A 165 3.27 0.66 -15.55
C ALA A 165 4.52 0.43 -16.44
N ALA A 166 5.60 1.19 -16.24
CA ALA A 166 6.86 0.98 -16.95
C ALA A 166 7.54 -0.31 -16.47
N THR A 167 8.11 -1.07 -17.41
CA THR A 167 8.88 -2.27 -17.10
C THR A 167 10.37 -1.94 -17.08
N PHE A 168 11.08 -2.41 -16.06
CA PHE A 168 12.52 -2.24 -15.90
C PHE A 168 13.14 -3.47 -15.22
N THR A 169 14.46 -3.57 -15.25
CA THR A 169 15.18 -4.67 -14.60
C THR A 169 15.60 -4.29 -13.19
N ALA A 170 15.43 -5.22 -12.24
CA ALA A 170 15.80 -5.01 -10.86
C ALA A 170 16.30 -6.32 -10.23
N THR A 171 17.00 -6.22 -9.09
CA THR A 171 17.49 -7.38 -8.36
C THR A 171 16.35 -8.00 -7.54
N LYS A 172 16.11 -9.28 -7.75
CA LYS A 172 15.08 -10.05 -7.03
C LYS A 172 15.30 -10.01 -5.52
N GLY A 173 14.23 -9.73 -4.77
CA GLY A 173 14.24 -9.65 -3.31
C GLY A 173 14.75 -8.33 -2.75
N TYR A 174 15.02 -7.33 -3.58
CA TYR A 174 15.44 -6.00 -3.18
C TYR A 174 14.41 -4.94 -3.54
N VAL A 175 14.46 -3.84 -2.81
CA VAL A 175 13.67 -2.65 -3.14
C VAL A 175 14.43 -1.83 -4.17
N SER A 176 13.82 -1.58 -5.32
CA SER A 176 14.39 -0.79 -6.40
C SER A 176 13.56 0.45 -6.71
N SER A 177 14.21 1.55 -7.07
CA SER A 177 13.53 2.75 -7.53
C SER A 177 13.23 2.64 -9.02
N CYS A 178 11.99 2.89 -9.42
CA CYS A 178 11.62 2.95 -10.83
C CYS A 178 12.38 4.10 -11.52
N PRO A 179 13.13 3.84 -12.60
CA PRO A 179 13.92 4.88 -13.28
C PRO A 179 13.05 5.94 -13.98
N TYR A 180 11.76 5.65 -14.19
CA TYR A 180 10.85 6.55 -14.91
C TYR A 180 10.06 7.49 -14.00
N CYS A 181 9.66 7.04 -12.81
CA CYS A 181 8.82 7.83 -11.91
C CYS A 181 9.36 7.96 -10.49
N GLY A 182 10.52 7.34 -10.18
CA GLY A 182 11.16 7.37 -8.87
C GLY A 182 10.44 6.57 -7.77
N ASN A 183 9.31 5.91 -8.08
CA ASN A 183 8.57 5.13 -7.09
C ASN A 183 9.34 3.87 -6.68
N GLN A 184 9.25 3.49 -5.40
CA GLN A 184 9.89 2.28 -4.88
C GLN A 184 9.04 1.05 -5.20
N VAL A 185 9.69 -0.01 -5.67
CA VAL A 185 9.06 -1.28 -6.06
C VAL A 185 9.79 -2.42 -5.38
N ASN A 186 9.04 -3.35 -4.80
CA ASN A 186 9.59 -4.61 -4.28
C ASN A 186 9.79 -5.57 -5.47
N CYS A 187 10.94 -6.20 -5.56
CA CYS A 187 11.34 -7.03 -6.69
C CYS A 187 11.52 -8.50 -6.30
#